data_df79df3ac4a813862aa088f478356dc7
#
_entry.id   df79df3ac4a813862aa088f478356dc7
#
_cell.length_a   1.000
_cell.length_b   1.000
_cell.length_c   1.000
_cell.angle_alpha   90.00
_cell.angle_beta   90.00
_cell.angle_gamma   90.00
#
_symmetry.space_group_name_H-M   'P 1'
#
loop_
_entity.id
_entity.type
_entity.pdbx_description
1 polymer ?
#
loop_
_entity_poly.entity_id
_entity_poly.type
_entity_poly.pdbx_seq_one_letter_code
_entity_poly.pdbx_strand_id
1 'polypeptide(L)'
;MESPPESMAERKRRLVAGELRDAALMLLATKGFDAVTVDDIAAVAGVSRRTFFRYFASKEDVVVRFLADMGASVVTELAARPRAEPPSAALRHAIWVPLAACTDRADHTERARIVVRLILDTPALHARWLDRQSRWRDALAAELAARHRLDPDTDPYPRMAAGMAMLALDTVLRQWQPGADEQRLAELTDQAFAVVAPALDTPGASQP
;
A
#
# COMPACT_ATOMS: atom_id res chain seq x y z
N MET A 1 -13.97 -0.25 23.87
CA MET A 1 -12.75 -0.32 24.70
C MET A 1 -11.79 0.66 24.08
N GLU A 2 -11.65 1.82 24.68
CA GLU A 2 -10.80 2.91 24.17
C GLU A 2 -9.33 2.50 24.30
N SER A 3 -8.58 2.58 23.20
CA SER A 3 -7.14 2.31 23.23
C SER A 3 -6.46 3.30 24.17
N PRO A 4 -5.46 2.89 24.98
CA PRO A 4 -4.76 3.80 25.87
C PRO A 4 -4.12 4.94 25.09
N PRO A 5 -4.06 6.16 25.63
CA PRO A 5 -3.47 7.30 24.96
C PRO A 5 -1.99 7.05 24.65
N GLU A 6 -1.60 7.35 23.41
CA GLU A 6 -0.21 7.22 22.93
C GLU A 6 0.75 8.00 23.82
N SER A 7 1.81 7.35 24.28
CA SER A 7 2.82 8.01 25.10
C SER A 7 3.59 9.08 24.31
N MET A 8 4.11 10.11 25.01
CA MET A 8 4.95 11.15 24.39
C MET A 8 6.19 10.55 23.70
N ALA A 9 6.74 9.45 24.21
CA ALA A 9 7.88 8.77 23.61
C ALA A 9 7.49 8.08 22.28
N GLU A 10 6.33 7.44 22.21
CA GLU A 10 5.79 6.82 21.00
C GLU A 10 5.47 7.87 19.95
N ARG A 11 4.82 8.98 20.33
CA ARG A 11 4.55 10.09 19.44
C ARG A 11 5.83 10.68 18.84
N LYS A 12 6.87 10.93 19.68
CA LYS A 12 8.17 11.40 19.20
C LYS A 12 8.83 10.40 18.26
N ARG A 13 8.72 9.10 18.56
CA ARG A 13 9.26 8.03 17.73
C ARG A 13 8.59 8.00 16.36
N ARG A 14 7.27 8.12 16.32
CA ARG A 14 6.50 8.18 15.06
C ARG A 14 6.85 9.41 14.22
N LEU A 15 6.99 10.59 14.84
CA LEU A 15 7.38 11.83 14.14
C LEU A 15 8.76 11.70 13.50
N VAL A 16 9.76 11.23 14.24
CA VAL A 16 11.13 11.06 13.69
C VAL A 16 11.15 9.99 12.58
N ALA A 17 10.40 8.90 12.71
CA ALA A 17 10.28 7.89 11.65
C ALA A 17 9.61 8.48 10.40
N GLY A 18 8.60 9.34 10.57
CA GLY A 18 7.95 10.08 9.48
C GLY A 18 8.92 10.99 8.73
N GLU A 19 9.64 11.85 9.44
CA GLU A 19 10.65 12.75 8.85
C GLU A 19 11.72 11.98 8.05
N LEU A 20 12.23 10.88 8.59
CA LEU A 20 13.20 10.02 7.92
C LEU A 20 12.61 9.38 6.66
N ARG A 21 11.36 8.91 6.72
CA ARG A 21 10.65 8.34 5.58
C ARG A 21 10.46 9.39 4.48
N ASP A 22 9.96 10.57 4.83
CA ASP A 22 9.66 11.63 3.87
C ASP A 22 10.93 12.16 3.21
N ALA A 23 12.02 12.33 3.97
CA ALA A 23 13.35 12.66 3.45
C ALA A 23 13.87 11.58 2.48
N ALA A 24 13.74 10.31 2.85
CA ALA A 24 14.17 9.20 2.01
C ALA A 24 13.37 9.16 0.69
N LEU A 25 12.04 9.17 0.76
CA LEU A 25 11.19 9.11 -0.43
C LEU A 25 11.43 10.31 -1.36
N MET A 26 11.63 11.50 -0.81
CA MET A 26 11.97 12.70 -1.58
C MET A 26 13.32 12.56 -2.28
N LEU A 27 14.37 12.12 -1.58
CA LEU A 27 15.71 11.93 -2.17
C LEU A 27 15.71 10.82 -3.23
N LEU A 28 15.07 9.70 -2.95
CA LEU A 28 14.94 8.58 -3.88
C LEU A 28 14.20 8.99 -5.15
N ALA A 29 13.15 9.80 -5.03
CA ALA A 29 12.39 10.33 -6.16
C ALA A 29 13.22 11.30 -7.02
N THR A 30 14.11 12.10 -6.41
CA THR A 30 14.84 13.16 -7.11
C THR A 30 16.20 12.71 -7.66
N LYS A 31 16.91 11.83 -6.93
CA LYS A 31 18.28 11.40 -7.28
C LYS A 31 18.35 9.96 -7.79
N GLY A 32 17.27 9.19 -7.67
CA GLY A 32 17.27 7.75 -7.95
C GLY A 32 17.84 6.92 -6.79
N PHE A 33 17.61 5.60 -6.87
CA PHE A 33 17.91 4.68 -5.77
C PHE A 33 19.41 4.55 -5.48
N ASP A 34 20.24 4.40 -6.51
CA ASP A 34 21.67 4.11 -6.34
C ASP A 34 22.46 5.31 -5.84
N ALA A 35 22.04 6.53 -6.22
CA ALA A 35 22.73 7.77 -5.85
C ALA A 35 22.45 8.24 -4.42
N VAL A 36 21.44 7.67 -3.73
CA VAL A 36 21.07 8.09 -2.37
C VAL A 36 21.72 7.22 -1.32
N THR A 37 22.38 7.84 -0.35
CA THR A 37 22.98 7.19 0.80
C THR A 37 22.16 7.39 2.08
N VAL A 38 22.41 6.56 3.11
CA VAL A 38 21.81 6.76 4.45
C VAL A 38 22.25 8.09 5.06
N ASP A 39 23.47 8.54 4.75
CA ASP A 39 23.98 9.82 5.27
C ASP A 39 23.23 11.01 4.65
N ASP A 40 22.88 10.95 3.37
CA ASP A 40 22.04 11.97 2.72
C ASP A 40 20.66 12.03 3.38
N ILE A 41 20.03 10.88 3.60
CA ILE A 41 18.71 10.80 4.23
C ILE A 41 18.74 11.38 5.66
N ALA A 42 19.75 10.98 6.44
CA ALA A 42 19.90 11.46 7.82
C ALA A 42 20.15 12.98 7.87
N ALA A 43 20.98 13.50 6.95
CA ALA A 43 21.26 14.94 6.85
C ALA A 43 20.00 15.74 6.51
N VAL A 44 19.21 15.31 5.53
CA VAL A 44 17.95 15.98 5.16
C VAL A 44 16.92 15.93 6.27
N ALA A 45 16.81 14.80 6.99
CA ALA A 45 15.92 14.65 8.13
C ALA A 45 16.44 15.36 9.42
N GLY A 46 17.61 16.01 9.39
CA GLY A 46 18.19 16.70 10.54
C GLY A 46 18.60 15.79 11.70
N VAL A 47 18.94 14.52 11.41
CA VAL A 47 19.30 13.52 12.43
C VAL A 47 20.67 12.89 12.15
N SER A 48 21.25 12.20 13.14
CA SER A 48 22.48 11.44 12.93
C SER A 48 22.25 10.11 12.20
N ARG A 49 23.29 9.61 11.49
CA ARG A 49 23.29 8.24 10.94
C ARG A 49 22.93 7.17 11.97
N ARG A 50 23.41 7.30 13.22
CA ARG A 50 23.03 6.42 14.35
C ARG A 50 21.54 6.48 14.64
N THR A 51 20.94 7.66 14.51
CA THR A 51 19.50 7.85 14.68
C THR A 51 18.74 7.15 13.56
N PHE A 52 19.18 7.26 12.30
CA PHE A 52 18.59 6.52 11.19
C PHE A 52 18.53 5.01 11.48
N PHE A 53 19.66 4.39 11.82
CA PHE A 53 19.74 2.95 12.09
C PHE A 53 18.98 2.48 13.33
N ARG A 54 18.54 3.38 14.20
CA ARG A 54 17.60 3.06 15.27
C ARG A 54 16.17 2.82 14.76
N TYR A 55 15.81 3.39 13.60
CA TYR A 55 14.49 3.30 12.99
C TYR A 55 14.42 2.36 11.81
N PHE A 56 15.43 2.34 10.98
CA PHE A 56 15.46 1.59 9.71
C PHE A 56 16.78 0.84 9.57
N ALA A 57 16.71 -0.42 9.10
CA ALA A 57 17.90 -1.25 8.89
C ALA A 57 18.71 -0.81 7.67
N SER A 58 18.05 -0.24 6.64
CA SER A 58 18.66 0.23 5.41
C SER A 58 17.74 1.25 4.69
N LYS A 59 18.20 1.84 3.57
CA LYS A 59 17.34 2.70 2.73
C LYS A 59 16.20 1.92 2.08
N GLU A 60 16.42 0.65 1.77
CA GLU A 60 15.39 -0.28 1.28
C GLU A 60 14.30 -0.51 2.34
N ASP A 61 14.69 -0.62 3.63
CA ASP A 61 13.76 -0.83 4.74
C ASP A 61 12.77 0.33 4.88
N VAL A 62 13.18 1.56 4.54
CA VAL A 62 12.27 2.72 4.50
C VAL A 62 11.14 2.49 3.51
N VAL A 63 11.48 2.08 2.28
CA VAL A 63 10.50 1.80 1.21
C VAL A 63 9.62 0.62 1.59
N VAL A 64 10.22 -0.45 2.13
CA VAL A 64 9.48 -1.66 2.57
C VAL A 64 8.47 -1.34 3.67
N ARG A 65 8.84 -0.49 4.64
CA ARG A 65 7.91 -0.08 5.71
C ARG A 65 6.80 0.82 5.19
N PHE A 66 7.12 1.76 4.31
CA PHE A 66 6.10 2.57 3.64
C PHE A 66 5.04 1.69 2.95
N LEU A 67 5.49 0.70 2.18
CA LEU A 67 4.59 -0.28 1.56
C LEU A 67 3.82 -1.10 2.62
N ALA A 68 4.47 -1.48 3.73
CA ALA A 68 3.82 -2.23 4.80
C ALA A 68 2.64 -1.46 5.42
N ASP A 69 2.86 -0.17 5.68
CA ASP A 69 1.86 0.72 6.26
C ASP A 69 0.65 0.88 5.32
N MET A 70 0.91 1.03 4.00
CA MET A 70 -0.16 1.05 2.99
C MET A 70 -1.01 -0.21 3.01
N GLY A 71 -0.39 -1.39 3.06
CA GLY A 71 -1.13 -2.66 3.07
C GLY A 71 -1.93 -2.89 4.34
N ALA A 72 -1.41 -2.48 5.49
CA ALA A 72 -2.16 -2.53 6.74
C ALA A 72 -3.41 -1.62 6.68
N SER A 73 -3.30 -0.46 6.04
CA SER A 73 -4.42 0.44 5.78
C SER A 73 -5.48 -0.21 4.90
N VAL A 74 -5.08 -0.90 3.80
CA VAL A 74 -6.02 -1.59 2.90
C VAL A 74 -6.87 -2.62 3.65
N VAL A 75 -6.26 -3.44 4.51
CA VAL A 75 -6.99 -4.45 5.29
C VAL A 75 -7.94 -3.78 6.30
N THR A 76 -7.49 -2.74 6.97
CA THR A 76 -8.30 -1.97 7.93
C THR A 76 -9.50 -1.32 7.25
N GLU A 77 -9.30 -0.71 6.08
CA GLU A 77 -10.38 -0.11 5.29
C GLU A 77 -11.41 -1.17 4.84
N LEU A 78 -10.96 -2.34 4.38
CA LEU A 78 -11.87 -3.43 4.01
C LEU A 78 -12.70 -3.89 5.21
N ALA A 79 -12.08 -4.08 6.38
CA ALA A 79 -12.76 -4.50 7.59
C ALA A 79 -13.81 -3.49 8.08
N ALA A 80 -13.57 -2.19 7.84
CA ALA A 80 -14.49 -1.11 8.19
C ALA A 80 -15.71 -1.00 7.25
N ARG A 81 -15.69 -1.62 6.06
CA ARG A 81 -16.80 -1.52 5.09
C ARG A 81 -18.04 -2.31 5.54
N PRO A 82 -19.26 -1.82 5.24
CA PRO A 82 -20.50 -2.56 5.52
C PRO A 82 -20.48 -3.97 4.90
N ARG A 83 -20.85 -4.99 5.66
CA ARG A 83 -20.85 -6.39 5.18
C ARG A 83 -21.78 -6.64 4.00
N ALA A 84 -22.83 -5.85 3.86
CA ALA A 84 -23.81 -5.94 2.78
C ALA A 84 -23.35 -5.30 1.47
N GLU A 85 -22.21 -4.57 1.49
CA GLU A 85 -21.66 -3.95 0.30
C GLU A 85 -21.07 -5.01 -0.64
N PRO A 86 -21.24 -4.87 -1.98
CA PRO A 86 -20.60 -5.76 -2.95
C PRO A 86 -19.10 -5.86 -2.74
N PRO A 87 -18.50 -7.05 -2.79
CA PRO A 87 -17.06 -7.23 -2.60
C PRO A 87 -16.18 -6.37 -3.50
N SER A 88 -16.58 -6.16 -4.77
CA SER A 88 -15.89 -5.29 -5.72
C SER A 88 -15.82 -3.85 -5.23
N ALA A 89 -16.94 -3.31 -4.74
CA ALA A 89 -17.02 -1.95 -4.22
C ALA A 89 -16.20 -1.79 -2.94
N ALA A 90 -16.30 -2.76 -2.01
CA ALA A 90 -15.55 -2.75 -0.76
C ALA A 90 -14.04 -2.82 -1.00
N LEU A 91 -13.58 -3.71 -1.86
CA LEU A 91 -12.16 -3.86 -2.22
C LEU A 91 -11.62 -2.64 -2.98
N ARG A 92 -12.41 -2.11 -3.93
CA ARG A 92 -12.05 -0.88 -4.64
C ARG A 92 -11.83 0.27 -3.65
N HIS A 93 -12.76 0.48 -2.74
CA HIS A 93 -12.64 1.52 -1.71
C HIS A 93 -11.42 1.30 -0.83
N ALA A 94 -11.23 0.09 -0.32
CA ALA A 94 -10.11 -0.26 0.55
C ALA A 94 -8.76 0.00 -0.10
N ILE A 95 -8.61 -0.26 -1.40
CA ILE A 95 -7.40 0.04 -2.16
C ILE A 95 -7.27 1.53 -2.47
N TRP A 96 -8.39 2.21 -2.77
CA TRP A 96 -8.37 3.62 -3.14
C TRP A 96 -7.93 4.53 -1.99
N VAL A 97 -8.43 4.31 -0.75
CA VAL A 97 -8.16 5.22 0.38
C VAL A 97 -6.66 5.45 0.63
N PRO A 98 -5.80 4.42 0.78
CA PRO A 98 -4.37 4.64 0.95
C PRO A 98 -3.67 5.18 -0.30
N LEU A 99 -4.18 4.93 -1.52
CA LEU A 99 -3.66 5.55 -2.74
C LEU A 99 -3.97 7.04 -2.77
N ALA A 100 -5.22 7.44 -2.49
CA ALA A 100 -5.64 8.84 -2.43
C ALA A 100 -4.86 9.62 -1.38
N ALA A 101 -4.57 9.01 -0.22
CA ALA A 101 -3.73 9.63 0.81
C ALA A 101 -2.29 9.94 0.36
N CYS A 102 -1.81 9.26 -0.69
CA CYS A 102 -0.51 9.56 -1.31
C CYS A 102 -0.59 10.64 -2.40
N THR A 103 -1.80 11.07 -2.78
CA THR A 103 -2.05 11.96 -3.92
C THR A 103 -2.87 13.21 -3.56
N ASP A 104 -3.00 13.51 -2.29
CA ASP A 104 -3.77 14.63 -1.74
C ASP A 104 -3.25 16.03 -2.17
N ARG A 105 -2.04 16.09 -2.74
CA ARG A 105 -1.39 17.31 -3.26
C ARG A 105 -0.59 16.96 -4.53
N ALA A 106 -0.52 17.90 -5.47
CA ALA A 106 0.17 17.67 -6.75
C ALA A 106 1.65 17.28 -6.60
N ASP A 107 2.36 17.88 -5.63
CA ASP A 107 3.75 17.52 -5.32
C ASP A 107 3.87 16.11 -4.68
N HIS A 108 2.87 15.69 -3.90
CA HIS A 108 2.78 14.34 -3.35
C HIS A 108 2.48 13.31 -4.43
N THR A 109 1.56 13.62 -5.36
CA THR A 109 1.19 12.77 -6.49
C THR A 109 2.40 12.43 -7.35
N GLU A 110 3.16 13.43 -7.78
CA GLU A 110 4.35 13.20 -8.62
C GLU A 110 5.43 12.41 -7.85
N ARG A 111 5.64 12.72 -6.58
CA ARG A 111 6.58 11.99 -5.72
C ARG A 111 6.17 10.52 -5.54
N ALA A 112 4.89 10.26 -5.26
CA ALA A 112 4.37 8.91 -5.12
C ALA A 112 4.53 8.11 -6.42
N ARG A 113 4.25 8.71 -7.57
CA ARG A 113 4.43 8.12 -8.89
C ARG A 113 5.90 7.75 -9.15
N ILE A 114 6.84 8.65 -8.85
CA ILE A 114 8.27 8.38 -9.01
C ILE A 114 8.70 7.22 -8.11
N VAL A 115 8.23 7.18 -6.86
CA VAL A 115 8.52 6.08 -5.93
C VAL A 115 7.96 4.76 -6.43
N VAL A 116 6.73 4.74 -6.97
CA VAL A 116 6.13 3.56 -7.60
C VAL A 116 7.00 3.07 -8.76
N ARG A 117 7.41 3.96 -9.66
CA ARG A 117 8.32 3.62 -10.77
C ARG A 117 9.64 3.05 -10.26
N LEU A 118 10.23 3.69 -9.27
CA LEU A 118 11.47 3.21 -8.65
C LEU A 118 11.33 1.77 -8.11
N ILE A 119 10.19 1.47 -7.46
CA ILE A 119 9.90 0.14 -6.95
C ILE A 119 9.75 -0.87 -8.08
N LEU A 120 9.06 -0.51 -9.17
CA LEU A 120 8.83 -1.41 -10.29
C LEU A 120 10.10 -1.65 -11.12
N ASP A 121 10.94 -0.63 -11.28
CA ASP A 121 12.12 -0.66 -12.16
C ASP A 121 13.40 -1.12 -11.45
N THR A 122 13.46 -1.11 -10.11
CA THR A 122 14.62 -1.57 -9.33
C THR A 122 14.43 -3.03 -8.89
N PRO A 123 15.19 -4.01 -9.40
CA PRO A 123 14.95 -5.44 -9.11
C PRO A 123 14.87 -5.78 -7.62
N ALA A 124 15.75 -5.20 -6.79
CA ALA A 124 15.76 -5.44 -5.34
C ALA A 124 14.50 -4.92 -4.64
N LEU A 125 13.99 -3.74 -5.05
CA LEU A 125 12.74 -3.19 -4.52
C LEU A 125 11.53 -3.92 -5.07
N HIS A 126 11.54 -4.31 -6.34
CA HIS A 126 10.48 -5.09 -6.97
C HIS A 126 10.30 -6.46 -6.29
N ALA A 127 11.39 -7.15 -5.96
CA ALA A 127 11.32 -8.40 -5.20
C ALA A 127 10.64 -8.19 -3.82
N ARG A 128 10.97 -7.09 -3.13
CA ARG A 128 10.32 -6.71 -1.86
C ARG A 128 8.84 -6.37 -2.03
N TRP A 129 8.51 -5.70 -3.12
CA TRP A 129 7.13 -5.41 -3.49
C TRP A 129 6.31 -6.68 -3.68
N LEU A 130 6.81 -7.67 -4.44
CA LEU A 130 6.14 -8.95 -4.65
C LEU A 130 5.94 -9.75 -3.35
N ASP A 131 6.95 -9.79 -2.47
CA ASP A 131 6.82 -10.39 -1.13
C ASP A 131 5.74 -9.71 -0.32
N ARG A 132 5.68 -8.37 -0.37
CA ARG A 132 4.67 -7.59 0.34
C ARG A 132 3.27 -7.82 -0.21
N GLN A 133 3.11 -7.83 -1.53
CA GLN A 133 1.83 -8.15 -2.17
C GLN A 133 1.31 -9.54 -1.79
N SER A 134 2.21 -10.54 -1.63
CA SER A 134 1.80 -11.86 -1.17
C SER A 134 1.15 -11.80 0.22
N ARG A 135 1.78 -11.10 1.15
CA ARG A 135 1.25 -10.92 2.52
C ARG A 135 -0.07 -10.15 2.55
N TRP A 136 -0.24 -9.16 1.68
CA TRP A 136 -1.50 -8.42 1.57
C TRP A 136 -2.62 -9.32 1.03
N ARG A 137 -2.33 -10.15 0.01
CA ARG A 137 -3.30 -11.13 -0.49
C ARG A 137 -3.77 -12.07 0.61
N ASP A 138 -2.85 -12.59 1.41
CA ASP A 138 -3.20 -13.50 2.51
C ASP A 138 -4.08 -12.79 3.55
N ALA A 139 -3.73 -11.56 3.93
CA ALA A 139 -4.51 -10.78 4.89
C ALA A 139 -5.89 -10.39 4.34
N LEU A 140 -5.98 -9.97 3.06
CA LEU A 140 -7.26 -9.67 2.40
C LEU A 140 -8.12 -10.92 2.25
N ALA A 141 -7.51 -12.06 1.91
CA ALA A 141 -8.23 -13.34 1.81
C ALA A 141 -8.82 -13.74 3.15
N ALA A 142 -8.07 -13.59 4.25
CA ALA A 142 -8.59 -13.86 5.59
C ALA A 142 -9.77 -12.95 5.96
N GLU A 143 -9.69 -11.65 5.66
CA GLU A 143 -10.80 -10.71 5.90
C GLU A 143 -12.03 -11.03 5.03
N LEU A 144 -11.85 -11.36 3.76
CA LEU A 144 -12.94 -11.77 2.86
C LEU A 144 -13.60 -13.06 3.34
N ALA A 145 -12.81 -14.05 3.79
CA ALA A 145 -13.34 -15.29 4.36
C ALA A 145 -14.22 -15.00 5.59
N ALA A 146 -13.72 -14.19 6.52
CA ALA A 146 -14.47 -13.76 7.71
C ALA A 146 -15.74 -12.97 7.35
N ARG A 147 -15.65 -12.09 6.35
CA ARG A 147 -16.78 -11.25 5.88
C ARG A 147 -17.91 -12.08 5.31
N HIS A 148 -17.60 -13.11 4.51
CA HIS A 148 -18.57 -13.96 3.84
C HIS A 148 -18.85 -15.27 4.57
N ARG A 149 -18.23 -15.52 5.73
CA ARG A 149 -18.35 -16.75 6.52
C ARG A 149 -17.93 -18.00 5.74
N LEU A 150 -16.88 -17.86 4.92
CA LEU A 150 -16.28 -18.94 4.13
C LEU A 150 -15.10 -19.54 4.87
N ASP A 151 -14.85 -20.82 4.63
CA ASP A 151 -13.66 -21.49 5.13
C ASP A 151 -12.52 -21.25 4.12
N PRO A 152 -11.44 -20.53 4.52
CA PRO A 152 -10.34 -20.18 3.62
C PRO A 152 -9.53 -21.38 3.13
N ASP A 153 -9.67 -22.55 3.77
CA ASP A 153 -8.96 -23.79 3.40
C ASP A 153 -9.72 -24.60 2.35
N THR A 154 -11.05 -24.46 2.28
CA THR A 154 -11.90 -25.24 1.38
C THR A 154 -12.55 -24.40 0.29
N ASP A 155 -12.77 -23.11 0.51
CA ASP A 155 -13.37 -22.22 -0.49
C ASP A 155 -12.29 -21.40 -1.23
N PRO A 156 -12.18 -21.51 -2.55
CA PRO A 156 -11.17 -20.77 -3.31
C PRO A 156 -11.47 -19.28 -3.45
N TYR A 157 -12.73 -18.84 -3.25
CA TYR A 157 -13.16 -17.47 -3.50
C TYR A 157 -12.32 -16.42 -2.75
N PRO A 158 -12.07 -16.51 -1.42
CA PRO A 158 -11.33 -15.46 -0.70
C PRO A 158 -9.94 -15.20 -1.28
N ARG A 159 -9.22 -16.27 -1.62
CA ARG A 159 -7.86 -16.17 -2.19
C ARG A 159 -7.89 -15.62 -3.63
N MET A 160 -8.86 -16.05 -4.43
CA MET A 160 -9.03 -15.56 -5.79
C MET A 160 -9.45 -14.08 -5.80
N ALA A 161 -10.41 -13.68 -4.99
CA ALA A 161 -10.87 -12.30 -4.88
C ALA A 161 -9.74 -11.37 -4.42
N ALA A 162 -8.98 -11.74 -3.39
CA ALA A 162 -7.80 -11.01 -2.95
C ALA A 162 -6.75 -10.91 -4.07
N GLY A 163 -6.51 -11.98 -4.81
CA GLY A 163 -5.59 -12.01 -5.95
C GLY A 163 -6.01 -11.06 -7.07
N MET A 164 -7.29 -11.05 -7.44
CA MET A 164 -7.86 -10.15 -8.46
C MET A 164 -7.77 -8.68 -8.03
N ALA A 165 -8.05 -8.37 -6.77
CA ALA A 165 -7.92 -7.01 -6.25
C ALA A 165 -6.47 -6.51 -6.30
N MET A 166 -5.50 -7.37 -5.95
CA MET A 166 -4.08 -7.03 -6.03
C MET A 166 -3.57 -6.92 -7.47
N LEU A 167 -4.10 -7.72 -8.40
CA LEU A 167 -3.81 -7.59 -9.83
C LEU A 167 -4.36 -6.27 -10.39
N ALA A 168 -5.58 -5.88 -9.99
CA ALA A 168 -6.14 -4.58 -10.34
C ALA A 168 -5.24 -3.43 -9.87
N LEU A 169 -4.78 -3.46 -8.60
CA LEU A 169 -3.83 -2.49 -8.07
C LEU A 169 -2.51 -2.45 -8.87
N ASP A 170 -1.88 -3.60 -9.13
CA ASP A 170 -0.63 -3.67 -9.88
C ASP A 170 -0.80 -3.07 -11.29
N THR A 171 -1.93 -3.35 -11.96
CA THR A 171 -2.27 -2.80 -13.27
C THR A 171 -2.40 -1.28 -13.22
N VAL A 172 -3.10 -0.74 -12.22
CA VAL A 172 -3.24 0.72 -12.02
C VAL A 172 -1.87 1.38 -11.83
N LEU A 173 -1.02 0.83 -10.96
CA LEU A 173 0.30 1.38 -10.68
C LEU A 173 1.22 1.36 -11.91
N ARG A 174 1.15 0.30 -12.74
CA ARG A 174 1.93 0.20 -13.99
C ARG A 174 1.45 1.19 -15.06
N GLN A 175 0.15 1.48 -15.09
CA GLN A 175 -0.45 2.41 -16.06
C GLN A 175 -0.43 3.86 -15.60
N TRP A 176 0.02 4.14 -14.40
CA TRP A 176 0.08 5.50 -13.86
C TRP A 176 1.19 6.32 -14.55
N GLN A 177 0.78 7.12 -15.54
CA GLN A 177 1.67 7.91 -16.40
C GLN A 177 2.16 9.20 -15.73
N PRO A 178 3.31 9.76 -16.18
CA PRO A 178 3.74 11.10 -15.79
C PRO A 178 2.68 12.17 -16.08
N GLY A 179 2.48 13.09 -15.11
CA GLY A 179 1.49 14.17 -15.25
C GLY A 179 0.04 13.76 -14.99
N ALA A 180 -0.24 12.47 -14.74
CA ALA A 180 -1.57 12.05 -14.34
C ALA A 180 -1.85 12.51 -12.90
N ASP A 181 -2.98 13.21 -12.75
CA ASP A 181 -3.49 13.68 -11.46
C ASP A 181 -4.24 12.58 -10.67
N GLU A 182 -4.76 12.96 -9.51
CA GLU A 182 -5.57 12.08 -8.66
C GLU A 182 -6.82 11.58 -9.40
N GLN A 183 -7.47 12.44 -10.20
CA GLN A 183 -8.65 12.06 -10.96
C GLN A 183 -8.34 10.93 -11.95
N ARG A 184 -7.22 11.05 -12.67
CA ARG A 184 -6.79 9.98 -13.61
C ARG A 184 -6.47 8.68 -12.89
N LEU A 185 -5.87 8.74 -11.70
CA LEU A 185 -5.61 7.55 -10.88
C LEU A 185 -6.91 6.90 -10.41
N ALA A 186 -7.92 7.71 -10.02
CA ALA A 186 -9.25 7.23 -9.67
C ALA A 186 -9.94 6.53 -10.84
N GLU A 187 -9.92 7.15 -12.04
CA GLU A 187 -10.49 6.56 -13.26
C GLU A 187 -9.84 5.22 -13.62
N LEU A 188 -8.51 5.13 -13.53
CA LEU A 188 -7.78 3.87 -13.77
C LEU A 188 -8.19 2.80 -12.75
N THR A 189 -8.37 3.20 -11.49
CA THR A 189 -8.84 2.29 -10.43
C THR A 189 -10.25 1.80 -10.74
N ASP A 190 -11.16 2.69 -11.13
CA ASP A 190 -12.53 2.34 -11.53
C ASP A 190 -12.54 1.37 -12.71
N GLN A 191 -11.77 1.65 -13.75
CA GLN A 191 -11.66 0.80 -14.93
C GLN A 191 -11.12 -0.60 -14.59
N ALA A 192 -10.06 -0.69 -13.78
CA ALA A 192 -9.48 -1.96 -13.36
C ALA A 192 -10.46 -2.79 -12.54
N PHE A 193 -11.17 -2.16 -11.59
CA PHE A 193 -12.18 -2.85 -10.78
C PHE A 193 -13.43 -3.23 -11.57
N ALA A 194 -13.86 -2.45 -12.54
CA ALA A 194 -14.97 -2.81 -13.44
C ALA A 194 -14.71 -4.13 -14.19
N VAL A 195 -13.46 -4.40 -14.56
CA VAL A 195 -13.08 -5.67 -15.23
C VAL A 195 -13.24 -6.87 -14.30
N VAL A 196 -12.88 -6.77 -13.03
CA VAL A 196 -12.88 -7.90 -12.09
C VAL A 196 -14.17 -8.00 -11.27
N ALA A 197 -15.00 -6.95 -11.24
CA ALA A 197 -16.24 -6.89 -10.45
C ALA A 197 -17.17 -8.09 -10.64
N PRO A 198 -17.44 -8.58 -11.88
CA PRO A 198 -18.35 -9.72 -12.06
C PRO A 198 -17.90 -10.98 -11.31
N ALA A 199 -16.59 -11.20 -11.24
CA ALA A 199 -16.04 -12.36 -10.52
C ALA A 199 -15.91 -12.10 -9.01
N LEU A 200 -15.69 -10.83 -8.61
CA LEU A 200 -15.61 -10.44 -7.21
C LEU A 200 -16.99 -10.51 -6.51
N ASP A 201 -18.07 -10.21 -7.23
CA ASP A 201 -19.41 -10.10 -6.64
C ASP A 201 -20.19 -11.43 -6.63
N THR A 202 -19.49 -12.56 -6.84
CA THR A 202 -20.09 -13.91 -6.76
C THR A 202 -19.49 -14.77 -5.63
N PRO A 203 -19.49 -14.29 -4.36
CA PRO A 203 -19.01 -15.11 -3.26
C PRO A 203 -19.91 -16.34 -3.08
N GLY A 204 -19.32 -17.54 -3.09
CA GLY A 204 -20.04 -18.78 -2.82
C GLY A 204 -20.87 -19.35 -3.97
N ALA A 205 -20.60 -18.98 -5.23
CA ALA A 205 -21.23 -19.58 -6.41
C ALA A 205 -20.87 -21.08 -6.63
N SER A 206 -20.13 -21.67 -5.69
CA SER A 206 -19.64 -23.06 -5.77
C SER A 206 -20.31 -23.97 -4.75
N GLN A 207 -21.63 -23.87 -4.55
CA GLN A 207 -22.37 -24.96 -3.91
C GLN A 207 -23.50 -25.42 -4.86
N PRO A 208 -23.37 -26.62 -5.46
CA PRO A 208 -24.52 -27.34 -5.98
C PRO A 208 -25.33 -27.95 -4.82
#